data_fab34c88f52f7e36cae93a654c883b1c
#
_entry.id   fab34c88f52f7e36cae93a654c883b1c
#
_cell.length_a   1.000
_cell.length_b   1.000
_cell.length_c   1.000
_cell.angle_alpha   90.00
_cell.angle_beta   90.00
_cell.angle_gamma   90.00
#
_symmetry.space_group_name_H-M   'P 1'
#
loop_
_entity.id
_entity.type
_entity.pdbx_description
1 polymer ?
#
loop_
_entity_poly.entity_id
_entity_poly.type
_entity_poly.pdbx_seq_one_letter_code
_entity_poly.pdbx_strand_id
1 'polypeptide(L)' 'MATYHHGDLRTAVLAAAGELIENEGLDSLSVREAARRAGVSHNAPYRHFPDRDALLAALAAHIAEHRSQ' A
#
# COMPACT_ATOMS: atom_id res chain seq x y z
N MET A 1 -15.52 10.42 8.51
CA MET A 1 -15.33 11.02 7.26
C MET A 1 -14.30 10.32 6.43
N ALA A 2 -14.51 10.33 5.18
CA ALA A 2 -13.62 9.64 4.27
C ALA A 2 -12.30 10.36 4.18
N THR A 3 -11.26 9.66 4.39
CA THR A 3 -9.93 10.21 4.24
C THR A 3 -9.31 9.77 2.93
N TYR A 4 -9.98 8.86 2.26
CA TYR A 4 -9.46 8.32 1.03
C TYR A 4 -9.88 9.19 -0.15
N HIS A 5 -8.93 9.53 -0.98
CA HIS A 5 -9.18 10.30 -2.19
C HIS A 5 -9.00 9.40 -3.39
N HIS A 6 -9.95 9.48 -4.31
CA HIS A 6 -9.94 8.60 -5.47
C HIS A 6 -8.64 8.71 -6.26
N GLY A 7 -8.06 9.90 -6.31
CA GLY A 7 -6.81 10.09 -7.03
C GLY A 7 -5.61 9.55 -6.30
N ASP A 8 -5.79 9.14 -5.05
CA ASP A 8 -4.69 8.70 -4.20
C ASP A 8 -4.73 7.21 -3.91
N LEU A 9 -5.24 6.42 -4.84
CA LEU A 9 -5.29 4.99 -4.66
C LEU A 9 -3.90 4.42 -4.32
N ARG A 10 -2.90 4.86 -5.05
CA ARG A 10 -1.54 4.40 -4.83
C ARG A 10 -1.09 4.70 -3.40
N THR A 11 -1.30 5.93 -2.96
CA THR A 11 -0.89 6.33 -1.62
C THR A 11 -1.66 5.57 -0.55
N ALA A 12 -2.95 5.37 -0.77
CA ALA A 12 -3.77 4.65 0.20
C ALA A 12 -3.30 3.21 0.36
N VAL A 13 -2.96 2.56 -0.75
CA VAL A 13 -2.48 1.18 -0.69
C VAL A 13 -1.11 1.12 -0.02
N LEU A 14 -0.24 2.09 -0.29
CA LEU A 14 1.07 2.13 0.35
C LEU A 14 0.96 2.31 1.85
N ALA A 15 0.07 3.20 2.29
CA ALA A 15 -0.15 3.40 3.71
C ALA A 15 -0.68 2.13 4.37
N ALA A 16 -1.61 1.47 3.71
CA ALA A 16 -2.16 0.22 4.22
C ALA A 16 -1.09 -0.87 4.29
N ALA A 17 -0.21 -0.92 3.30
CA ALA A 17 0.88 -1.88 3.30
C ALA A 17 1.82 -1.66 4.48
N GLY A 18 2.12 -0.41 4.77
CA GLY A 18 2.96 -0.09 5.92
C GLY A 18 2.33 -0.52 7.23
N GLU A 19 1.05 -0.26 7.40
CA GLU A 19 0.33 -0.68 8.59
C GLU A 19 0.29 -2.19 8.73
N LEU A 20 0.10 -2.86 7.60
CA LEU A 20 0.02 -4.31 7.61
C LEU A 20 1.33 -4.91 8.10
N ILE A 21 2.44 -4.37 7.63
CA ILE A 21 3.75 -4.84 8.06
C ILE A 21 3.97 -4.57 9.56
N GLU A 22 3.59 -3.38 10.01
CA GLU A 22 3.77 -3.03 11.42
C GLU A 22 2.94 -3.90 12.33
N ASN A 23 1.72 -4.20 11.94
CA ASN A 23 0.81 -4.93 12.82
C ASN A 23 0.94 -6.43 12.71
N GLU A 24 1.30 -6.93 11.54
CA GLU A 24 1.26 -8.37 11.30
C GLU A 24 2.55 -8.94 10.73
N GLY A 25 3.50 -8.08 10.41
CA GLY A 25 4.79 -8.55 9.94
C GLY A 25 4.87 -8.58 8.42
N LEU A 26 6.10 -8.61 7.94
CA LEU A 26 6.37 -8.56 6.52
C LEU A 26 5.77 -9.74 5.76
N ASP A 27 5.73 -10.89 6.39
CA ASP A 27 5.22 -12.09 5.73
C ASP A 27 3.74 -11.99 5.37
N SER A 28 3.00 -11.10 6.04
CA SER A 28 1.58 -10.91 5.77
C SER A 28 1.32 -10.00 4.59
N LEU A 29 2.35 -9.36 4.07
CA LEU A 29 2.18 -8.38 3.01
C LEU A 29 1.82 -9.03 1.69
N SER A 30 0.76 -8.54 1.06
CA SER A 30 0.42 -8.88 -0.31
C SER A 30 -0.35 -7.70 -0.89
N VAL A 31 -0.38 -7.62 -2.22
CA VAL A 31 -1.15 -6.56 -2.88
C VAL A 31 -2.62 -6.68 -2.51
N ARG A 32 -3.13 -7.90 -2.49
CA ARG A 32 -4.53 -8.14 -2.18
C ARG A 32 -4.87 -7.72 -0.75
N GLU A 33 -4.04 -8.08 0.22
CA GLU A 33 -4.28 -7.72 1.60
C GLU A 33 -4.17 -6.22 1.81
N ALA A 34 -3.20 -5.58 1.18
CA ALA A 34 -3.06 -4.14 1.28
C ALA A 34 -4.28 -3.43 0.70
N ALA A 35 -4.81 -3.94 -0.41
CA ALA A 35 -6.01 -3.36 -1.01
C ALA A 35 -7.21 -3.51 -0.09
N ARG A 36 -7.35 -4.69 0.51
CA ARG A 36 -8.46 -4.94 1.43
C ARG A 36 -8.39 -3.97 2.61
N ARG A 37 -7.21 -3.81 3.17
CA ARG A 37 -7.02 -2.92 4.32
C ARG A 37 -7.26 -1.47 3.93
N ALA A 38 -6.90 -1.10 2.71
CA ALA A 38 -7.12 0.26 2.22
C ALA A 38 -8.57 0.55 1.86
N GLY A 39 -9.39 -0.49 1.78
CA GLY A 39 -10.80 -0.32 1.45
C GLY A 39 -11.05 -0.10 -0.02
N VAL A 40 -10.16 -0.59 -0.88
CA VAL A 40 -10.33 -0.45 -2.32
C VAL A 40 -10.55 -1.82 -2.95
N SER A 41 -11.04 -1.83 -4.19
CA SER A 41 -11.24 -3.07 -4.91
C SER A 41 -9.91 -3.81 -5.02
N HIS A 42 -9.94 -5.12 -4.82
CA HIS A 42 -8.70 -5.88 -4.84
C HIS A 42 -8.07 -5.96 -6.24
N ASN A 43 -8.82 -5.58 -7.27
CA ASN A 43 -8.26 -5.53 -8.62
C ASN A 43 -7.60 -4.19 -8.94
N ALA A 44 -8.04 -3.13 -8.27
CA ALA A 44 -7.59 -1.78 -8.61
C ALA A 44 -6.09 -1.56 -8.42
N PRO A 45 -5.48 -2.04 -7.33
CA PRO A 45 -4.07 -1.72 -7.11
C PRO A 45 -3.10 -2.41 -8.06
N TYR A 46 -3.55 -3.43 -8.77
CA TYR A 46 -2.64 -4.15 -9.67
C TYR A 46 -2.15 -3.30 -10.83
N ARG A 47 -2.82 -2.18 -11.11
CA ARG A 47 -2.31 -1.25 -12.11
C ARG A 47 -1.01 -0.60 -11.66
N HIS A 48 -0.88 -0.39 -10.36
CA HIS A 48 0.29 0.27 -9.79
C HIS A 48 1.29 -0.74 -9.26
N PHE A 49 0.79 -1.85 -8.75
CA PHE A 49 1.62 -2.85 -8.09
C PHE A 49 1.22 -4.22 -8.62
N PRO A 50 1.83 -4.64 -9.72
CA PRO A 50 1.43 -5.90 -10.34
C PRO A 50 1.72 -7.13 -9.47
N ASP A 51 2.68 -7.02 -8.56
CA ASP A 51 2.98 -8.12 -7.67
C ASP A 51 3.51 -7.59 -6.33
N ARG A 52 3.78 -8.52 -5.43
CA ARG A 52 4.26 -8.17 -4.09
C ARG A 52 5.58 -7.42 -4.14
N ASP A 53 6.48 -7.84 -5.00
CA ASP A 53 7.80 -7.21 -5.07
C ASP A 53 7.69 -5.76 -5.52
N ALA A 54 6.81 -5.47 -6.47
CA ALA A 54 6.59 -4.10 -6.91
C ALA A 54 6.00 -3.26 -5.78
N LEU A 55 5.09 -3.83 -5.01
CA LEU A 55 4.49 -3.12 -3.88
C LEU A 55 5.55 -2.82 -2.82
N LEU A 56 6.39 -3.79 -2.52
CA LEU A 56 7.42 -3.62 -1.52
C LEU A 56 8.43 -2.56 -1.94
N ALA A 57 8.84 -2.58 -3.20
CA ALA A 57 9.78 -1.59 -3.72
C ALA A 57 9.18 -0.18 -3.65
N ALA A 58 7.92 -0.06 -4.02
CA ALA A 58 7.24 1.24 -3.97
C ALA A 58 7.10 1.74 -2.54
N LEU A 59 6.82 0.83 -1.62
CA LEU A 59 6.71 1.21 -0.22
C LEU A 59 8.04 1.70 0.34
N ALA A 60 9.13 1.02 -0.02
CA ALA A 60 10.45 1.44 0.43
C ALA A 60 10.78 2.84 -0.07
N ALA A 61 10.48 3.11 -1.34
CA ALA A 61 10.72 4.43 -1.91
C ALA A 61 9.85 5.48 -1.24
N HIS A 62 8.61 5.13 -0.98
CA HIS A 62 7.67 6.05 -0.33
C HIS A 62 8.15 6.44 1.06
N ILE A 63 8.61 5.47 1.82
CA ILE A 63 9.12 5.71 3.16
C ILE A 63 10.37 6.60 3.12
N ALA A 64 11.27 6.31 2.18
CA ALA A 64 12.49 7.08 2.04
C ALA A 64 12.19 8.54 1.73
N GLU A 65 11.23 8.79 0.85
CA GLU A 65 10.84 10.14 0.49
C GLU A 65 10.28 10.90 1.68
N HIS A 66 9.47 10.23 2.48
CA HIS A 66 8.83 10.89 3.61
C HIS A 66 9.78 11.08 4.78
N ARG A 67 10.78 10.23 4.88
CA ARG A 67 11.77 10.38 5.94
C ARG A 67 12.69 11.56 5.70
N SER A 68 12.81 11.99 4.45
CA SER A 68 13.68 13.11 4.12
C SER A 68 13.13 14.44 4.57
N GLN A 69 11.87 14.46 4.95
CA GLN A 69 11.25 15.72 5.38
C GLN A 69 11.35 15.95 6.90
#